data_6cbb08ada29e862763e67a5d96e2e2a0
#
_entry.id   6cbb08ada29e862763e67a5d96e2e2a0
#
_cell.length_a   1.000
_cell.length_b   1.000
_cell.length_c   1.000
_cell.angle_alpha   90.00
_cell.angle_beta   90.00
_cell.angle_gamma   90.00
#
_symmetry.space_group_name_H-M   'P 1'
#
loop_
_entity.id
_entity.type
_entity.pdbx_description
1 polymer ?
#
loop_
_entity_poly.entity_id
_entity_poly.type
_entity_poly.pdbx_seq_one_letter_code
_entity_poly.pdbx_strand_id
1 'polypeptide(L)'
;MSLSRRHFLTQGIPGAALASGAIATVGFSTSNLLGSINQGAAAGGQSEEMRGFELSGLQETAHVVEEQHLDTRASCPPEGAQRLSLSQLQAWEALGYGMFIHFGMGTYFGAEWWKGDAPASTYNPDKLDVDQWVQIARDAGMKYVVLTAKHASGFCLWPTQHTDYNITKSGNKTDVVKAFLLACERRGVRPCLYYGSRDHHNGPPRGCRMPEPGVPNESTYTTSLYQDFVTAQIDELLTEYGPLMEFWLDRPVLLGHGYRTYIYNRIASIQPHSVIMLNHGWPSDLLSFEVAMPPASGLMKWEEVEGRCYYVPGELCIPIGKKWFYVEADPPRPDQDLLNIYAQARKRGANLLLNVPPNEHGLISDEFQKALMRLRQNAQL
;
A
#
# COMPACT_ATOMS: atom_id res chain seq x y z
N MET A 1 28.66 23.08 2.41
CA MET A 1 28.70 21.96 3.35
C MET A 1 27.26 21.64 3.70
N SER A 2 26.69 20.65 3.02
CA SER A 2 25.33 20.17 3.27
C SER A 2 25.35 19.27 4.49
N LEU A 3 24.78 19.71 5.60
CA LEU A 3 24.54 18.86 6.77
C LEU A 3 23.49 17.82 6.39
N SER A 4 23.89 16.56 6.36
CA SER A 4 23.00 15.43 6.15
C SER A 4 21.85 15.50 7.16
N ARG A 5 20.60 15.39 6.69
CA ARG A 5 19.38 15.34 7.52
C ARG A 5 19.43 14.25 8.62
N ARG A 6 20.31 13.30 8.50
CA ARG A 6 20.64 12.27 9.50
C ARG A 6 20.98 12.84 10.89
N HIS A 7 21.67 13.98 10.95
CA HIS A 7 22.10 14.57 12.23
C HIS A 7 20.97 15.19 13.05
N PHE A 8 19.86 15.53 12.40
CA PHE A 8 18.73 16.17 13.08
C PHE A 8 17.74 15.16 13.73
N LEU A 9 17.73 13.92 13.25
CA LEU A 9 16.77 12.91 13.69
C LEU A 9 17.30 11.94 14.76
N THR A 10 18.62 12.01 15.08
CA THR A 10 19.30 11.06 15.99
C THR A 10 19.57 11.57 17.40
N GLN A 11 19.23 12.83 17.73
CA GLN A 11 19.37 13.36 19.09
C GLN A 11 18.05 13.37 19.85
N GLY A 12 17.75 12.30 20.53
CA GLY A 12 16.56 12.23 21.39
C GLY A 12 16.49 10.99 22.27
N ILE A 13 16.94 11.09 23.46
CA ILE A 13 16.59 10.44 24.76
C ILE A 13 16.54 8.90 24.81
N PRO A 14 17.18 8.29 25.81
CA PRO A 14 17.29 6.83 25.97
C PRO A 14 16.12 6.21 26.75
N GLY A 15 15.73 5.04 26.34
CA GLY A 15 15.26 3.94 27.17
C GLY A 15 13.78 3.74 27.38
N ALA A 16 13.28 2.65 26.82
CA ALA A 16 12.58 1.61 27.58
C ALA A 16 12.24 0.42 26.65
N ALA A 17 12.53 -0.76 27.14
CA ALA A 17 12.25 -2.04 26.48
C ALA A 17 10.77 -2.36 26.52
N LEU A 18 10.25 -3.12 25.49
CA LEU A 18 9.37 -4.20 25.75
C LEU A 18 8.68 -4.96 24.67
N ALA A 19 8.66 -6.18 24.95
CA ALA A 19 7.66 -7.27 24.89
C ALA A 19 6.76 -7.44 23.65
N SER A 20 6.93 -8.61 23.04
CA SER A 20 6.09 -9.30 22.06
C SER A 20 4.71 -9.66 22.63
N GLY A 21 3.64 -9.41 21.86
CA GLY A 21 2.29 -9.86 22.14
C GLY A 21 1.56 -10.31 20.87
N ALA A 22 0.97 -11.47 20.96
CA ALA A 22 0.32 -12.24 19.91
C ALA A 22 -0.93 -11.55 19.34
N ILE A 23 -1.17 -11.81 18.06
CA ILE A 23 -2.36 -11.37 17.30
C ILE A 23 -3.52 -12.31 17.61
N ALA A 24 -4.59 -11.76 18.18
CA ALA A 24 -5.89 -12.42 18.25
C ALA A 24 -6.87 -11.71 17.30
N THR A 25 -7.45 -12.48 16.39
CA THR A 25 -8.59 -12.12 15.55
C THR A 25 -9.86 -12.01 16.39
N VAL A 26 -10.51 -10.85 16.35
CA VAL A 26 -11.84 -10.66 16.96
C VAL A 26 -12.83 -10.27 15.88
N GLY A 27 -13.84 -11.12 15.70
CA GLY A 27 -14.98 -10.87 14.84
C GLY A 27 -15.93 -9.84 15.45
N PHE A 28 -16.46 -8.97 14.62
CA PHE A 28 -17.46 -7.98 15.04
C PHE A 28 -18.86 -8.60 15.07
N SER A 29 -19.46 -8.59 16.25
CA SER A 29 -20.91 -8.71 16.44
C SER A 29 -21.42 -7.35 16.95
N THR A 30 -22.26 -6.72 16.16
CA THR A 30 -22.98 -5.51 16.55
C THR A 30 -24.24 -5.90 17.32
N SER A 31 -24.24 -5.73 18.62
CA SER A 31 -25.49 -5.50 19.36
C SER A 31 -25.22 -5.08 20.81
N ASN A 32 -25.89 -4.00 21.21
CA ASN A 32 -26.18 -3.55 22.57
C ASN A 32 -25.06 -2.89 23.39
N LEU A 33 -25.04 -1.57 23.34
CA LEU A 33 -24.58 -0.74 24.43
C LEU A 33 -25.52 0.48 24.63
N LEU A 34 -26.71 0.18 25.12
CA LEU A 34 -27.57 1.14 25.84
C LEU A 34 -27.96 0.45 27.14
N GLY A 35 -27.43 0.93 28.25
CA GLY A 35 -27.89 0.45 29.56
C GLY A 35 -26.89 0.70 30.67
N SER A 36 -27.26 1.61 31.54
CA SER A 36 -26.84 1.77 32.93
C SER A 36 -25.54 2.52 33.22
N ILE A 37 -25.70 3.84 33.39
CA ILE A 37 -24.94 4.59 34.40
C ILE A 37 -25.97 4.99 35.46
N ASN A 38 -25.99 4.29 36.61
CA ASN A 38 -26.45 4.89 37.86
C ASN A 38 -25.81 4.20 39.07
N GLN A 39 -25.38 5.07 39.99
CA GLN A 39 -25.06 4.86 41.42
C GLN A 39 -23.68 4.39 41.83
N GLY A 40 -23.04 5.27 42.55
CA GLY A 40 -21.94 5.00 43.44
C GLY A 40 -21.26 6.29 43.92
N ALA A 41 -21.78 6.81 45.04
CA ALA A 41 -21.34 8.08 45.61
C ALA A 41 -20.05 7.98 46.41
N ALA A 42 -19.47 9.16 46.59
CA ALA A 42 -18.69 9.72 47.75
C ALA A 42 -17.15 9.59 47.68
N ALA A 43 -16.49 10.68 47.58
CA ALA A 43 -15.80 11.48 48.53
C ALA A 43 -14.65 12.30 47.93
N GLY A 44 -14.81 13.62 47.95
CA GLY A 44 -13.92 14.57 48.55
C GLY A 44 -12.62 14.91 47.85
N GLY A 45 -12.56 16.10 47.21
CA GLY A 45 -11.30 16.74 46.84
C GLY A 45 -11.53 17.89 45.86
N GLN A 46 -11.58 19.06 46.38
CA GLN A 46 -11.84 20.35 45.70
C GLN A 46 -10.85 20.63 44.56
N SER A 47 -11.37 21.01 43.39
CA SER A 47 -10.78 22.05 42.58
C SER A 47 -11.90 22.92 42.01
N GLU A 48 -11.99 24.12 42.54
CA GLU A 48 -13.01 25.15 42.30
C GLU A 48 -12.86 25.91 40.97
N GLU A 49 -12.13 25.41 39.99
CA GLU A 49 -11.84 26.13 38.74
C GLU A 49 -12.55 25.61 37.46
N MET A 50 -13.49 24.69 37.59
CA MET A 50 -14.28 24.22 36.45
C MET A 50 -15.79 24.42 36.58
N ARG A 51 -16.23 25.35 37.39
CA ARG A 51 -17.63 25.81 37.50
C ARG A 51 -17.91 27.02 36.63
N GLY A 52 -17.69 26.91 35.35
CA GLY A 52 -17.94 28.04 34.43
C GLY A 52 -18.42 27.66 33.05
N PHE A 53 -18.59 26.39 32.77
CA PHE A 53 -19.22 25.96 31.52
C PHE A 53 -20.60 25.38 31.84
N GLU A 54 -21.56 26.27 32.14
CA GLU A 54 -22.98 25.92 32.05
C GLU A 54 -23.30 25.69 30.58
N LEU A 55 -23.52 24.44 30.18
CA LEU A 55 -24.12 24.05 28.91
C LEU A 55 -25.61 24.36 28.84
N SER A 56 -26.03 25.47 29.48
CA SER A 56 -27.41 25.97 29.53
C SER A 56 -27.84 26.70 28.26
N GLY A 57 -27.51 26.13 27.11
CA GLY A 57 -27.93 26.67 25.80
C GLY A 57 -27.93 25.66 24.70
N LEU A 58 -27.47 24.44 24.96
CA LEU A 58 -27.70 23.31 24.05
C LEU A 58 -29.10 22.76 24.36
N GLN A 59 -30.13 23.32 23.70
CA GLN A 59 -31.36 22.56 23.51
C GLN A 59 -30.89 21.24 22.86
N GLU A 60 -31.14 20.12 23.51
CA GLU A 60 -31.24 18.85 22.82
C GLU A 60 -32.31 19.02 21.75
N THR A 61 -31.90 19.48 20.58
CA THR A 61 -32.61 19.14 19.38
C THR A 61 -32.44 17.63 19.30
N ALA A 62 -33.43 16.88 19.75
CA ALA A 62 -33.60 15.53 19.35
C ALA A 62 -33.54 15.58 17.81
N HIS A 63 -32.37 15.29 17.25
CA HIS A 63 -32.29 14.85 15.89
C HIS A 63 -33.00 13.49 15.93
N VAL A 64 -34.31 13.52 15.70
CA VAL A 64 -35.01 12.38 15.16
C VAL A 64 -34.30 12.17 13.84
N VAL A 65 -33.30 11.28 13.84
CA VAL A 65 -32.90 10.59 12.63
C VAL A 65 -34.18 9.84 12.27
N GLU A 66 -35.07 10.46 11.46
CA GLU A 66 -35.99 9.68 10.69
C GLU A 66 -35.14 8.61 10.07
N GLU A 67 -35.36 7.35 10.44
CA GLU A 67 -34.99 6.23 9.64
C GLU A 67 -35.66 6.45 8.28
N GLN A 68 -35.03 7.25 7.43
CA GLN A 68 -35.30 7.20 6.02
C GLN A 68 -34.92 5.77 5.67
N HIS A 69 -35.93 4.97 5.45
CA HIS A 69 -35.79 3.70 4.79
C HIS A 69 -34.94 3.96 3.55
N LEU A 70 -33.64 3.61 3.63
CA LEU A 70 -32.67 3.65 2.54
C LEU A 70 -33.03 2.60 1.46
N ASP A 71 -34.32 2.44 1.15
CA ASP A 71 -34.78 1.62 0.05
C ASP A 71 -34.79 2.35 -1.30
N THR A 72 -34.46 3.62 -1.28
CA THR A 72 -34.02 4.32 -2.49
C THR A 72 -32.50 4.41 -2.44
N ARG A 73 -31.79 3.40 -2.95
CA ARG A 73 -30.46 3.61 -3.52
C ARG A 73 -30.58 4.85 -4.39
N ALA A 74 -30.03 5.97 -3.94
CA ALA A 74 -29.91 7.13 -4.79
C ALA A 74 -29.30 6.62 -6.07
N SER A 75 -29.99 6.81 -7.21
CA SER A 75 -29.50 6.32 -8.49
C SER A 75 -28.14 6.97 -8.68
N CYS A 76 -27.06 6.15 -8.55
CA CYS A 76 -25.73 6.65 -8.79
C CYS A 76 -25.67 7.32 -10.15
N PRO A 77 -25.07 8.52 -10.28
CA PRO A 77 -24.86 9.14 -11.58
C PRO A 77 -24.20 8.13 -12.52
N PRO A 78 -24.55 8.07 -13.80
CA PRO A 78 -23.99 7.10 -14.73
C PRO A 78 -22.46 7.05 -14.74
N GLU A 79 -21.80 8.19 -14.50
CA GLU A 79 -20.34 8.31 -14.52
C GLU A 79 -19.71 8.22 -13.12
N GLY A 80 -20.47 8.33 -12.01
CA GLY A 80 -19.95 8.38 -10.66
C GLY A 80 -19.27 9.72 -10.30
N ALA A 81 -18.76 9.80 -9.07
CA ALA A 81 -18.08 10.99 -8.54
C ALA A 81 -16.54 10.84 -8.44
N GLN A 82 -16.00 9.71 -8.87
CA GLN A 82 -14.56 9.42 -8.83
C GLN A 82 -13.77 10.33 -9.79
N ARG A 83 -12.47 10.48 -9.50
CA ARG A 83 -11.53 11.32 -10.26
C ARG A 83 -11.36 10.85 -11.71
N LEU A 84 -11.14 9.56 -11.90
CA LEU A 84 -11.00 8.96 -13.23
C LEU A 84 -12.38 8.70 -13.84
N SER A 85 -12.49 8.79 -15.16
CA SER A 85 -13.73 8.41 -15.83
C SER A 85 -14.05 6.94 -15.62
N LEU A 86 -15.32 6.58 -15.65
CA LEU A 86 -15.75 5.18 -15.54
C LEU A 86 -15.06 4.31 -16.58
N SER A 87 -14.90 4.80 -17.81
CA SER A 87 -14.23 4.07 -18.89
C SER A 87 -12.74 3.82 -18.61
N GLN A 88 -12.03 4.75 -17.94
CA GLN A 88 -10.63 4.56 -17.56
C GLN A 88 -10.49 3.49 -16.47
N LEU A 89 -11.36 3.50 -15.46
CA LEU A 89 -11.35 2.47 -14.39
C LEU A 89 -11.74 1.10 -14.95
N GLN A 90 -12.72 1.02 -15.84
CA GLN A 90 -13.08 -0.22 -16.51
C GLN A 90 -11.97 -0.75 -17.42
N ALA A 91 -11.23 0.15 -18.10
CA ALA A 91 -10.06 -0.23 -18.90
C ALA A 91 -8.93 -0.79 -18.02
N TRP A 92 -8.69 -0.22 -16.83
CA TRP A 92 -7.76 -0.78 -15.85
C TRP A 92 -8.24 -2.16 -15.35
N GLU A 93 -9.51 -2.30 -15.02
CA GLU A 93 -10.12 -3.56 -14.59
C GLU A 93 -10.01 -4.66 -15.65
N ALA A 94 -10.13 -4.30 -16.91
CA ALA A 94 -10.00 -5.22 -18.05
C ALA A 94 -8.58 -5.80 -18.21
N LEU A 95 -7.54 -5.21 -17.56
CA LEU A 95 -6.20 -5.78 -17.54
C LEU A 95 -6.18 -7.15 -16.84
N GLY A 96 -6.92 -7.30 -15.77
CA GLY A 96 -7.28 -8.56 -15.13
C GLY A 96 -6.18 -9.29 -14.38
N TYR A 97 -4.94 -9.31 -14.89
CA TYR A 97 -3.83 -10.08 -14.35
C TYR A 97 -2.53 -9.32 -14.49
N GLY A 98 -1.82 -9.14 -13.39
CA GLY A 98 -0.55 -8.44 -13.29
C GLY A 98 0.47 -9.16 -12.41
N MET A 99 1.73 -8.72 -12.50
CA MET A 99 2.83 -9.15 -11.64
C MET A 99 3.18 -8.06 -10.64
N PHE A 100 3.32 -8.44 -9.38
CA PHE A 100 4.00 -7.62 -8.39
C PHE A 100 5.44 -8.09 -8.26
N ILE A 101 6.39 -7.16 -8.18
CA ILE A 101 7.82 -7.48 -8.01
C ILE A 101 8.32 -6.82 -6.73
N HIS A 102 8.53 -7.64 -5.69
CA HIS A 102 9.24 -7.23 -4.49
C HIS A 102 10.72 -7.56 -4.64
N PHE A 103 11.52 -6.52 -4.83
CA PHE A 103 12.97 -6.61 -4.96
C PHE A 103 13.65 -5.45 -4.24
N GLY A 104 14.85 -5.66 -3.73
CA GLY A 104 15.60 -4.63 -3.01
C GLY A 104 16.36 -5.19 -1.80
N MET A 105 16.60 -4.37 -0.79
CA MET A 105 17.37 -4.77 0.39
C MET A 105 16.76 -5.98 1.12
N GLY A 106 15.43 -6.10 1.18
CA GLY A 106 14.73 -7.22 1.80
C GLY A 106 15.08 -8.58 1.19
N THR A 107 15.43 -8.64 -0.10
CA THR A 107 15.84 -9.86 -0.80
C THR A 107 17.09 -10.49 -0.19
N TYR A 108 18.07 -9.67 0.24
CA TYR A 108 19.34 -10.13 0.82
C TYR A 108 19.23 -10.65 2.25
N PHE A 109 18.08 -10.43 2.87
CA PHE A 109 17.81 -10.87 4.26
C PHE A 109 16.61 -11.81 4.37
N GLY A 110 15.96 -12.13 3.24
CA GLY A 110 14.73 -12.93 3.22
C GLY A 110 13.64 -12.33 4.11
N ALA A 111 13.61 -10.99 4.25
CA ALA A 111 12.78 -10.29 5.22
C ALA A 111 12.07 -9.08 4.59
N GLU A 112 10.74 -9.11 4.65
CA GLU A 112 9.89 -8.02 4.19
C GLU A 112 10.14 -6.72 4.97
N TRP A 113 10.25 -6.83 6.29
CA TRP A 113 10.39 -5.69 7.21
C TRP A 113 11.82 -5.51 7.70
N TRP A 114 12.80 -5.50 6.79
CA TRP A 114 14.19 -5.31 7.17
C TRP A 114 14.40 -3.94 7.84
N LYS A 115 15.30 -3.91 8.83
CA LYS A 115 15.49 -2.77 9.75
C LYS A 115 16.06 -1.50 9.09
N GLY A 116 16.61 -1.59 7.88
CA GLY A 116 17.25 -0.46 7.21
C GLY A 116 18.62 -0.08 7.78
N ASP A 117 19.26 -0.95 8.54
CA ASP A 117 20.55 -0.73 9.20
C ASP A 117 21.75 -1.34 8.44
N ALA A 118 21.51 -2.11 7.40
CA ALA A 118 22.56 -2.64 6.55
C ALA A 118 23.15 -1.55 5.63
N PRO A 119 24.46 -1.58 5.33
CA PRO A 119 25.03 -0.63 4.39
C PRO A 119 24.43 -0.80 2.99
N ALA A 120 24.32 0.29 2.23
CA ALA A 120 23.79 0.26 0.86
C ALA A 120 24.55 -0.72 -0.06
N SER A 121 25.86 -0.93 0.20
CA SER A 121 26.73 -1.88 -0.53
C SER A 121 26.29 -3.34 -0.42
N THR A 122 25.42 -3.69 0.53
CA THR A 122 24.83 -5.04 0.64
C THR A 122 23.95 -5.37 -0.56
N TYR A 123 23.28 -4.36 -1.15
CA TYR A 123 22.56 -4.54 -2.39
C TYR A 123 23.56 -4.68 -3.55
N ASN A 124 23.73 -5.90 -4.05
CA ASN A 124 24.70 -6.18 -5.11
C ASN A 124 24.30 -7.38 -5.99
N PRO A 125 23.19 -7.30 -6.74
CA PRO A 125 22.80 -8.37 -7.66
C PRO A 125 23.83 -8.50 -8.80
N ASP A 126 24.46 -9.66 -8.91
CA ASP A 126 25.54 -9.93 -9.87
C ASP A 126 25.05 -10.32 -11.28
N LYS A 127 23.75 -10.65 -11.40
CA LYS A 127 23.11 -11.06 -12.66
C LYS A 127 21.81 -10.30 -12.93
N LEU A 128 21.71 -9.06 -12.43
CA LEU A 128 20.48 -8.27 -12.54
C LEU A 128 19.98 -8.20 -13.99
N ASP A 129 18.82 -8.78 -14.23
CA ASP A 129 18.14 -8.74 -15.53
C ASP A 129 16.67 -8.35 -15.37
N VAL A 130 16.43 -7.05 -15.37
CA VAL A 130 15.09 -6.47 -15.24
C VAL A 130 14.22 -6.76 -16.47
N ASP A 131 14.84 -6.95 -17.65
CA ASP A 131 14.12 -7.31 -18.87
C ASP A 131 13.55 -8.74 -18.80
N GLN A 132 14.28 -9.67 -18.15
CA GLN A 132 13.78 -11.02 -17.86
C GLN A 132 12.49 -10.99 -17.03
N TRP A 133 12.41 -10.11 -16.01
CA TRP A 133 11.20 -10.02 -15.17
C TRP A 133 9.96 -9.67 -15.99
N VAL A 134 10.07 -8.63 -16.81
CA VAL A 134 8.96 -8.16 -17.65
C VAL A 134 8.65 -9.15 -18.77
N GLN A 135 9.70 -9.81 -19.34
CA GLN A 135 9.52 -10.88 -20.32
C GLN A 135 8.69 -12.04 -19.74
N ILE A 136 9.03 -12.50 -18.52
CA ILE A 136 8.31 -13.56 -17.83
C ILE A 136 6.86 -13.15 -17.56
N ALA A 137 6.63 -11.92 -17.09
CA ALA A 137 5.28 -11.40 -16.88
C ALA A 137 4.45 -11.44 -18.17
N ARG A 138 4.99 -10.91 -19.28
CA ARG A 138 4.34 -10.96 -20.59
C ARG A 138 4.04 -12.38 -21.04
N ASP A 139 5.04 -13.27 -20.91
CA ASP A 139 4.92 -14.67 -21.33
C ASP A 139 3.95 -15.47 -20.45
N ALA A 140 3.73 -15.04 -19.19
CA ALA A 140 2.68 -15.53 -18.31
C ALA A 140 1.27 -14.99 -18.62
N GLY A 141 1.12 -14.06 -19.57
CA GLY A 141 -0.15 -13.46 -19.93
C GLY A 141 -0.54 -12.21 -19.11
N MET A 142 0.37 -11.73 -18.25
CA MET A 142 0.16 -10.53 -17.44
C MET A 142 0.18 -9.25 -18.28
N LYS A 143 -0.64 -8.28 -17.94
CA LYS A 143 -0.85 -7.05 -18.71
C LYS A 143 -0.20 -5.81 -18.08
N TYR A 144 0.08 -5.86 -16.79
CA TYR A 144 0.74 -4.79 -16.04
C TYR A 144 1.69 -5.39 -15.00
N VAL A 145 2.68 -4.60 -14.60
CA VAL A 145 3.67 -5.00 -13.59
C VAL A 145 3.87 -3.85 -12.61
N VAL A 146 3.82 -4.14 -11.32
CA VAL A 146 4.10 -3.21 -10.22
C VAL A 146 5.47 -3.52 -9.65
N LEU A 147 6.41 -2.56 -9.71
CA LEU A 147 7.75 -2.69 -9.12
C LEU A 147 7.82 -1.92 -7.79
N THR A 148 8.34 -2.55 -6.73
CA THR A 148 8.69 -1.84 -5.49
C THR A 148 9.89 -0.92 -5.72
N ALA A 149 9.66 0.37 -5.99
CA ALA A 149 10.75 1.34 -6.09
C ALA A 149 11.45 1.55 -4.74
N LYS A 150 10.69 1.57 -3.65
CA LYS A 150 11.17 1.60 -2.26
C LYS A 150 10.22 0.82 -1.36
N HIS A 151 10.76 -0.06 -0.52
CA HIS A 151 10.02 -0.79 0.52
C HIS A 151 10.47 -0.37 1.92
N ALA A 152 9.94 -0.99 2.97
CA ALA A 152 10.13 -0.63 4.38
C ALA A 152 11.58 -0.51 4.85
N SER A 153 12.55 -1.16 4.19
CA SER A 153 13.98 -0.96 4.49
C SER A 153 14.45 0.47 4.26
N GLY A 154 13.77 1.24 3.40
CA GLY A 154 14.15 2.59 2.99
C GLY A 154 15.15 2.64 1.84
N PHE A 155 15.63 1.48 1.34
CA PHE A 155 16.54 1.43 0.21
C PHE A 155 15.80 1.73 -1.10
N CYS A 156 16.34 2.69 -1.87
CA CYS A 156 15.73 3.17 -3.10
C CYS A 156 16.40 2.53 -4.33
N LEU A 157 15.58 1.95 -5.22
CA LEU A 157 16.03 1.32 -6.46
C LEU A 157 16.30 2.30 -7.61
N TRP A 158 16.32 3.61 -7.33
CA TRP A 158 16.65 4.70 -8.25
C TRP A 158 17.61 5.68 -7.57
N PRO A 159 18.33 6.53 -8.34
CA PRO A 159 19.36 7.46 -7.80
C PRO A 159 18.73 8.71 -7.17
N THR A 160 17.81 8.53 -6.21
CA THR A 160 17.14 9.65 -5.54
C THR A 160 18.12 10.66 -4.94
N GLN A 161 17.76 11.95 -5.03
CA GLN A 161 18.53 13.05 -4.44
C GLN A 161 18.26 13.24 -2.94
N HIS A 162 17.29 12.52 -2.37
CA HIS A 162 16.77 12.78 -1.02
C HIS A 162 17.36 11.89 0.06
N THR A 163 18.10 10.83 -0.31
CA THR A 163 18.83 9.97 0.64
C THR A 163 20.04 9.33 -0.03
N ASP A 164 21.09 9.05 0.75
CA ASP A 164 22.24 8.26 0.30
C ASP A 164 21.96 6.74 0.32
N TYR A 165 20.84 6.32 0.88
CA TYR A 165 20.46 4.91 0.96
C TYR A 165 19.77 4.45 -0.33
N ASN A 166 20.54 4.46 -1.41
CA ASN A 166 20.06 4.15 -2.76
C ASN A 166 21.13 3.43 -3.60
N ILE A 167 20.78 3.10 -4.83
CA ILE A 167 21.64 2.35 -5.76
C ILE A 167 22.98 3.03 -6.06
N THR A 168 23.13 4.33 -5.90
CA THR A 168 24.41 5.02 -6.17
C THR A 168 25.50 4.66 -5.18
N LYS A 169 25.14 4.20 -3.98
CA LYS A 169 26.03 3.75 -2.90
C LYS A 169 26.11 2.23 -2.77
N SER A 170 25.45 1.50 -3.67
CA SER A 170 25.41 0.03 -3.68
C SER A 170 26.52 -0.58 -4.55
N GLY A 171 26.65 -1.91 -4.51
CA GLY A 171 27.56 -2.65 -5.39
C GLY A 171 27.12 -2.62 -6.84
N ASN A 172 25.82 -2.82 -7.09
CA ASN A 172 25.22 -2.66 -8.41
C ASN A 172 24.50 -1.31 -8.50
N LYS A 173 24.94 -0.45 -9.42
CA LYS A 173 24.47 0.94 -9.56
C LYS A 173 23.41 1.12 -10.64
N THR A 174 22.84 0.05 -11.15
CA THR A 174 21.78 0.11 -12.16
C THR A 174 20.56 0.83 -11.59
N ASP A 175 20.09 1.84 -12.29
CA ASP A 175 18.78 2.43 -12.04
C ASP A 175 17.70 1.42 -12.45
N VAL A 176 17.22 0.67 -11.45
CA VAL A 176 16.26 -0.44 -11.66
C VAL A 176 14.92 0.10 -12.11
N VAL A 177 14.49 1.25 -11.59
CA VAL A 177 13.22 1.87 -11.99
C VAL A 177 13.26 2.25 -13.47
N LYS A 178 14.33 2.88 -13.92
CA LYS A 178 14.51 3.23 -15.35
C LYS A 178 14.59 1.99 -16.23
N ALA A 179 15.38 0.99 -15.83
CA ALA A 179 15.52 -0.26 -16.57
C ALA A 179 14.16 -0.99 -16.70
N PHE A 180 13.35 -0.97 -15.64
CA PHE A 180 12.02 -1.56 -15.60
C PHE A 180 11.06 -0.86 -16.57
N LEU A 181 11.01 0.47 -16.57
CA LEU A 181 10.13 1.21 -17.48
C LEU A 181 10.48 0.95 -18.95
N LEU A 182 11.77 0.96 -19.27
CA LEU A 182 12.26 0.64 -20.62
C LEU A 182 11.93 -0.81 -21.02
N ALA A 183 11.99 -1.77 -20.08
CA ALA A 183 11.60 -3.14 -20.34
C ALA A 183 10.08 -3.25 -20.59
N CYS A 184 9.26 -2.55 -19.79
CA CYS A 184 7.81 -2.50 -19.98
C CYS A 184 7.43 -1.93 -21.36
N GLU A 185 8.07 -0.83 -21.77
CA GLU A 185 7.85 -0.24 -23.08
C GLU A 185 8.19 -1.21 -24.22
N ARG A 186 9.40 -1.83 -24.18
CA ARG A 186 9.82 -2.80 -25.20
C ARG A 186 8.90 -4.01 -25.30
N ARG A 187 8.32 -4.44 -24.17
CA ARG A 187 7.51 -5.65 -24.08
C ARG A 187 6.01 -5.42 -24.21
N GLY A 188 5.58 -4.14 -24.27
CA GLY A 188 4.17 -3.76 -24.35
C GLY A 188 3.37 -4.11 -23.09
N VAL A 189 4.03 -4.08 -21.92
CA VAL A 189 3.42 -4.30 -20.60
C VAL A 189 3.24 -2.95 -19.91
N ARG A 190 2.14 -2.75 -19.18
CA ARG A 190 1.87 -1.48 -18.50
C ARG A 190 2.71 -1.34 -17.24
N PRO A 191 3.52 -0.27 -17.11
CA PRO A 191 4.35 -0.05 -15.93
C PRO A 191 3.55 0.56 -14.79
N CYS A 192 3.81 0.06 -13.57
CA CYS A 192 3.28 0.58 -12.32
C CYS A 192 4.40 0.61 -11.28
N LEU A 193 4.35 1.57 -10.36
CA LEU A 193 5.34 1.66 -9.28
C LEU A 193 4.66 1.58 -7.92
N TYR A 194 5.30 0.87 -7.01
CA TYR A 194 4.97 0.85 -5.58
C TYR A 194 5.97 1.71 -4.81
N TYR A 195 5.46 2.45 -3.84
CA TYR A 195 6.23 3.21 -2.87
C TYR A 195 5.73 2.92 -1.45
N GLY A 196 6.63 2.40 -0.59
CA GLY A 196 6.32 2.18 0.81
C GLY A 196 6.48 3.45 1.65
N SER A 197 5.42 3.87 2.33
CA SER A 197 5.48 4.99 3.28
C SER A 197 6.27 4.66 4.54
N ARG A 198 6.37 3.37 4.89
CA ARG A 198 7.25 2.95 5.98
C ARG A 198 8.70 2.97 5.50
N ASP A 199 9.58 3.54 6.33
CA ASP A 199 11.01 3.66 6.03
C ASP A 199 11.79 3.52 7.34
N HIS A 200 12.47 2.41 7.48
CA HIS A 200 13.22 2.11 8.70
C HIS A 200 14.58 2.82 8.73
N HIS A 201 15.08 3.24 7.58
CA HIS A 201 16.37 3.94 7.44
C HIS A 201 16.23 5.46 7.64
N ASN A 202 15.28 6.08 6.93
CA ASN A 202 15.10 7.54 6.90
C ASN A 202 13.90 8.02 7.73
N GLY A 203 13.05 7.09 8.16
CA GLY A 203 11.81 7.41 8.89
C GLY A 203 12.08 8.05 10.26
N PRO A 204 11.08 8.72 10.82
CA PRO A 204 11.19 9.38 12.11
C PRO A 204 11.39 8.35 13.24
N PRO A 205 12.02 8.75 14.37
CA PRO A 205 12.21 7.88 15.51
C PRO A 205 10.87 7.39 16.07
N ARG A 206 10.88 6.20 16.70
CA ARG A 206 9.66 5.54 17.21
C ARG A 206 8.83 6.39 18.20
N GLY A 207 9.46 7.37 18.86
CA GLY A 207 8.77 8.31 19.73
C GLY A 207 7.80 9.27 19.04
N CYS A 208 7.83 9.38 17.72
CA CYS A 208 6.91 10.23 16.93
C CYS A 208 5.57 9.53 16.58
N ARG A 209 5.24 8.43 17.26
CA ARG A 209 3.98 7.74 17.03
C ARG A 209 2.82 8.48 17.70
N MET A 210 1.79 8.71 16.90
CA MET A 210 0.51 9.25 17.36
C MET A 210 -0.60 8.25 17.04
N PRO A 211 -1.52 7.97 17.98
CA PRO A 211 -2.68 7.13 17.68
C PRO A 211 -3.47 7.70 16.50
N GLU A 212 -3.85 6.83 15.58
CA GLU A 212 -4.71 7.23 14.46
C GLU A 212 -6.18 7.16 14.89
N PRO A 213 -6.91 8.29 14.92
CA PRO A 213 -8.31 8.27 15.31
C PRO A 213 -9.16 7.36 14.42
N GLY A 214 -9.94 6.49 15.03
CA GLY A 214 -10.85 5.57 14.31
C GLY A 214 -10.17 4.33 13.74
N VAL A 215 -8.86 4.14 13.90
CA VAL A 215 -8.14 2.96 13.44
C VAL A 215 -7.48 2.26 14.63
N PRO A 216 -8.11 1.24 15.23
CA PRO A 216 -7.54 0.53 16.38
C PRO A 216 -6.16 -0.06 16.03
N ASN A 217 -5.20 0.12 16.95
CA ASN A 217 -3.83 -0.40 16.84
C ASN A 217 -2.97 0.18 15.71
N GLU A 218 -3.46 1.16 14.94
CA GLU A 218 -2.67 1.91 13.98
C GLU A 218 -2.18 3.23 14.62
N SER A 219 -1.01 3.67 14.20
CA SER A 219 -0.40 4.91 14.67
C SER A 219 0.22 5.65 13.51
N THR A 220 -0.02 6.95 13.45
CA THR A 220 0.81 7.82 12.62
C THR A 220 2.26 7.71 13.06
N TYR A 221 3.15 7.62 12.09
CA TYR A 221 4.58 7.54 12.32
C TYR A 221 5.26 8.54 11.39
N THR A 222 5.05 9.83 11.68
CA THR A 222 5.43 10.89 10.76
C THR A 222 5.80 12.18 11.48
N THR A 223 6.55 13.02 10.76
CA THR A 223 6.81 14.42 11.06
C THR A 223 6.64 15.21 9.76
N SER A 224 6.52 16.54 9.84
CA SER A 224 6.48 17.38 8.65
C SER A 224 7.70 17.19 7.75
N LEU A 225 8.89 17.03 8.32
CA LEU A 225 10.12 16.75 7.55
C LEU A 225 10.06 15.41 6.83
N TYR A 226 9.45 14.39 7.45
CA TYR A 226 9.28 13.10 6.81
C TYR A 226 8.23 13.15 5.71
N GLN A 227 7.16 13.89 5.89
CA GLN A 227 6.16 14.14 4.85
C GLN A 227 6.78 14.87 3.65
N ASP A 228 7.60 15.89 3.88
CA ASP A 228 8.35 16.58 2.82
C ASP A 228 9.29 15.61 2.07
N PHE A 229 10.00 14.75 2.80
CA PHE A 229 10.87 13.73 2.23
C PHE A 229 10.09 12.74 1.34
N VAL A 230 8.94 12.24 1.82
CA VAL A 230 8.08 11.33 1.05
C VAL A 230 7.54 12.03 -0.20
N THR A 231 7.06 13.27 -0.06
CA THR A 231 6.57 14.07 -1.20
C THR A 231 7.65 14.22 -2.26
N ALA A 232 8.84 14.62 -1.86
CA ALA A 232 9.94 14.87 -2.78
C ALA A 232 10.36 13.61 -3.54
N GLN A 233 10.42 12.44 -2.88
CA GLN A 233 10.71 11.17 -3.55
C GLN A 233 9.60 10.72 -4.50
N ILE A 234 8.33 10.92 -4.13
CA ILE A 234 7.20 10.62 -5.00
C ILE A 234 7.21 11.55 -6.22
N ASP A 235 7.50 12.84 -6.02
CA ASP A 235 7.62 13.81 -7.11
C ASP A 235 8.71 13.40 -8.11
N GLU A 236 9.91 12.97 -7.64
CA GLU A 236 10.96 12.42 -8.52
C GLU A 236 10.43 11.26 -9.37
N LEU A 237 9.81 10.26 -8.74
CA LEU A 237 9.32 9.08 -9.45
C LEU A 237 8.26 9.42 -10.49
N LEU A 238 7.39 10.39 -10.21
CA LEU A 238 6.29 10.75 -11.10
C LEU A 238 6.69 11.72 -12.22
N THR A 239 7.76 12.51 -12.03
CA THR A 239 8.19 13.52 -13.01
C THR A 239 9.35 13.06 -13.89
N GLU A 240 10.24 12.19 -13.37
CA GLU A 240 11.46 11.80 -14.06
C GLU A 240 11.35 10.45 -14.78
N TYR A 241 10.37 9.60 -14.40
CA TYR A 241 10.24 8.22 -14.88
C TYR A 241 9.06 7.96 -15.82
N GLY A 242 8.45 9.00 -16.34
CA GLY A 242 7.40 8.91 -17.37
C GLY A 242 6.04 8.44 -16.84
N PRO A 243 5.07 8.21 -17.76
CA PRO A 243 3.72 7.89 -17.37
C PRO A 243 3.59 6.48 -16.80
N LEU A 244 2.87 6.37 -15.68
CA LEU A 244 2.54 5.11 -15.02
C LEU A 244 1.07 4.76 -15.25
N MET A 245 0.77 3.47 -15.40
CA MET A 245 -0.62 3.00 -15.39
C MET A 245 -1.21 3.09 -13.99
N GLU A 246 -0.41 2.75 -12.97
CA GLU A 246 -0.83 2.75 -11.57
C GLU A 246 0.32 3.18 -10.65
N PHE A 247 -0.01 3.95 -9.61
CA PHE A 247 0.90 4.26 -8.52
C PHE A 247 0.36 3.69 -7.21
N TRP A 248 1.10 2.78 -6.62
CA TRP A 248 0.76 2.01 -5.44
C TRP A 248 1.45 2.60 -4.20
N LEU A 249 0.72 3.26 -3.31
CA LEU A 249 1.24 3.83 -2.05
C LEU A 249 0.86 2.94 -0.88
N ASP A 250 1.86 2.28 -0.29
CA ASP A 250 1.62 1.38 0.83
C ASP A 250 1.72 2.08 2.18
N ARG A 251 0.87 1.66 3.12
CA ARG A 251 0.81 2.14 4.51
C ARG A 251 0.63 3.67 4.63
N PRO A 252 -0.24 4.29 3.83
CA PRO A 252 -0.43 5.75 3.89
C PRO A 252 -0.93 6.24 5.25
N VAL A 253 -1.53 5.37 6.07
CA VAL A 253 -1.94 5.64 7.45
C VAL A 253 -0.79 6.18 8.31
N LEU A 254 0.44 5.77 8.04
CA LEU A 254 1.63 6.23 8.76
C LEU A 254 1.91 7.72 8.57
N LEU A 255 1.39 8.32 7.51
CA LEU A 255 1.64 9.72 7.13
C LEU A 255 0.62 10.71 7.73
N GLY A 256 -0.42 10.20 8.41
CA GLY A 256 -1.48 11.01 9.00
C GLY A 256 -2.63 11.32 8.04
N HIS A 257 -3.80 11.59 8.62
CA HIS A 257 -5.07 11.72 7.90
C HIS A 257 -5.06 12.80 6.79
N GLY A 258 -4.74 14.03 7.14
CA GLY A 258 -4.76 15.13 6.18
C GLY A 258 -3.72 14.98 5.08
N TYR A 259 -2.60 14.35 5.40
CA TYR A 259 -1.55 14.12 4.41
C TYR A 259 -1.92 13.05 3.39
N ARG A 260 -2.74 12.06 3.72
CA ARG A 260 -3.25 11.07 2.75
C ARG A 260 -4.00 11.74 1.59
N THR A 261 -4.90 12.65 1.90
CA THR A 261 -5.64 13.43 0.90
C THR A 261 -4.70 14.33 0.09
N TYR A 262 -3.74 14.98 0.76
CA TYR A 262 -2.75 15.81 0.09
C TYR A 262 -1.92 15.00 -0.92
N ILE A 263 -1.34 13.86 -0.51
CA ILE A 263 -0.47 13.07 -1.40
C ILE A 263 -1.25 12.42 -2.54
N TYR A 264 -2.48 11.97 -2.30
CA TYR A 264 -3.37 11.50 -3.36
C TYR A 264 -3.59 12.58 -4.42
N ASN A 265 -3.96 13.79 -4.01
CA ASN A 265 -4.16 14.91 -4.91
C ASN A 265 -2.86 15.34 -5.61
N ARG A 266 -1.71 15.25 -4.91
CA ARG A 266 -0.39 15.53 -5.50
C ARG A 266 -0.07 14.57 -6.62
N ILE A 267 -0.21 13.26 -6.41
CA ILE A 267 -0.02 12.23 -7.43
C ILE A 267 -0.96 12.49 -8.61
N ALA A 268 -2.25 12.72 -8.33
CA ALA A 268 -3.25 13.00 -9.35
C ALA A 268 -2.94 14.25 -10.18
N SER A 269 -2.35 15.29 -9.57
CA SER A 269 -1.97 16.51 -10.29
C SER A 269 -0.79 16.33 -11.24
N ILE A 270 0.15 15.44 -10.90
CA ILE A 270 1.33 15.16 -11.74
C ILE A 270 1.00 14.16 -12.83
N GLN A 271 0.27 13.08 -12.49
CA GLN A 271 -0.14 12.04 -13.43
C GLN A 271 -1.67 11.82 -13.39
N PRO A 272 -2.46 12.67 -14.05
CA PRO A 272 -3.92 12.69 -13.94
C PRO A 272 -4.61 11.42 -14.47
N HIS A 273 -3.95 10.62 -15.29
CA HIS A 273 -4.48 9.38 -15.88
C HIS A 273 -4.02 8.11 -15.15
N SER A 274 -3.08 8.23 -14.22
CA SER A 274 -2.62 7.11 -13.42
C SER A 274 -3.69 6.69 -12.40
N VAL A 275 -3.92 5.40 -12.26
CA VAL A 275 -4.74 4.87 -11.15
C VAL A 275 -3.92 4.97 -9.86
N ILE A 276 -4.53 5.45 -8.79
CA ILE A 276 -3.85 5.66 -7.51
C ILE A 276 -4.41 4.67 -6.49
N MET A 277 -3.56 3.75 -6.04
CA MET A 277 -3.83 2.83 -4.95
C MET A 277 -3.24 3.38 -3.65
N LEU A 278 -4.07 3.60 -2.64
CA LEU A 278 -3.65 3.79 -1.26
C LEU A 278 -4.01 2.53 -0.45
N ASN A 279 -3.01 1.70 -0.15
CA ASN A 279 -3.25 0.44 0.54
C ASN A 279 -3.79 0.66 1.96
N HIS A 280 -4.92 0.06 2.26
CA HIS A 280 -5.65 0.20 3.51
C HIS A 280 -6.10 1.65 3.81
N GLY A 281 -6.49 2.41 2.81
CA GLY A 281 -6.89 3.78 3.01
C GLY A 281 -7.79 4.37 1.95
N TRP A 282 -8.45 5.47 2.32
CA TRP A 282 -9.21 6.35 1.47
C TRP A 282 -8.63 7.77 1.60
N PRO A 283 -8.52 8.58 0.52
CA PRO A 283 -8.99 8.31 -0.85
C PRO A 283 -8.14 7.31 -1.62
N SER A 284 -8.76 6.52 -2.51
CA SER A 284 -8.09 5.57 -3.40
C SER A 284 -8.98 5.35 -4.63
N ASP A 285 -8.38 5.09 -5.80
CA ASP A 285 -9.16 4.81 -7.02
C ASP A 285 -9.63 3.37 -7.10
N LEU A 286 -9.10 2.48 -6.23
CA LEU A 286 -9.47 1.07 -6.16
C LEU A 286 -9.33 0.50 -4.74
N LEU A 287 -9.95 -0.67 -4.51
CA LEU A 287 -9.87 -1.40 -3.25
C LEU A 287 -8.76 -2.45 -3.31
N SER A 288 -7.88 -2.46 -2.30
CA SER A 288 -6.87 -3.50 -2.12
C SER A 288 -7.40 -4.66 -1.28
N PHE A 289 -7.11 -5.88 -1.73
CA PHE A 289 -7.33 -7.13 -1.01
C PHE A 289 -5.98 -7.82 -0.83
N GLU A 290 -5.22 -7.38 0.17
CA GLU A 290 -3.90 -7.96 0.45
C GLU A 290 -4.05 -9.30 1.17
N VAL A 291 -3.60 -10.39 0.49
CA VAL A 291 -3.65 -11.78 0.99
C VAL A 291 -5.06 -12.25 1.41
N ALA A 292 -6.09 -11.49 1.07
CA ALA A 292 -7.47 -11.76 1.42
C ALA A 292 -8.34 -11.80 0.16
N MET A 293 -9.09 -12.87 -0.05
CA MET A 293 -10.02 -12.95 -1.19
C MET A 293 -11.11 -11.90 -1.07
N PRO A 294 -11.51 -11.25 -2.18
CA PRO A 294 -12.72 -10.44 -2.22
C PRO A 294 -13.95 -11.22 -1.74
N PRO A 295 -15.03 -10.57 -1.30
CA PRO A 295 -16.23 -11.21 -0.81
C PRO A 295 -16.75 -12.32 -1.75
N ALA A 296 -17.25 -13.41 -1.20
CA ALA A 296 -17.75 -14.54 -2.01
C ALA A 296 -18.94 -14.16 -2.90
N SER A 297 -19.73 -13.16 -2.50
CA SER A 297 -20.80 -12.55 -3.29
C SER A 297 -20.32 -11.76 -4.52
N GLY A 298 -19.01 -11.53 -4.64
CA GLY A 298 -18.42 -10.62 -5.59
C GLY A 298 -18.26 -9.19 -5.03
N LEU A 299 -17.47 -8.38 -5.72
CA LEU A 299 -17.31 -6.98 -5.38
C LEU A 299 -18.54 -6.16 -5.77
N MET A 300 -19.05 -5.39 -4.84
CA MET A 300 -19.87 -4.24 -5.17
C MET A 300 -18.92 -3.13 -5.63
N LYS A 301 -19.01 -2.79 -6.91
CA LYS A 301 -18.12 -1.80 -7.53
C LYS A 301 -18.59 -0.37 -7.37
N TRP A 302 -19.82 -0.20 -6.94
CA TRP A 302 -20.38 1.10 -6.64
C TRP A 302 -20.50 1.25 -5.13
N GLU A 303 -19.76 2.22 -4.61
CA GLU A 303 -19.73 2.54 -3.19
C GLU A 303 -20.28 3.95 -2.97
N GLU A 304 -21.11 4.11 -1.95
CA GLU A 304 -21.55 5.42 -1.51
C GLU A 304 -20.68 5.91 -0.35
N VAL A 305 -20.01 7.01 -0.56
CA VAL A 305 -19.17 7.66 0.45
C VAL A 305 -19.60 9.12 0.58
N GLU A 306 -20.03 9.53 1.77
CA GLU A 306 -20.48 10.89 2.06
C GLU A 306 -21.56 11.40 1.08
N GLY A 307 -22.54 10.55 0.72
CA GLY A 307 -23.64 10.88 -0.18
C GLY A 307 -23.25 10.98 -1.65
N ARG A 308 -22.09 10.50 -2.04
CA ARG A 308 -21.62 10.44 -3.43
C ARG A 308 -21.33 9.01 -3.81
N CYS A 309 -21.72 8.63 -5.03
CA CYS A 309 -21.43 7.30 -5.58
C CYS A 309 -20.08 7.29 -6.31
N TYR A 310 -19.27 6.29 -6.01
CA TYR A 310 -17.96 6.07 -6.64
C TYR A 310 -17.90 4.68 -7.26
N TYR A 311 -17.35 4.59 -8.47
CA TYR A 311 -16.98 3.29 -9.04
C TYR A 311 -15.57 2.93 -8.54
N VAL A 312 -15.47 1.83 -7.80
CA VAL A 312 -14.22 1.42 -7.13
C VAL A 312 -13.93 -0.04 -7.49
N PRO A 313 -13.12 -0.31 -8.53
CA PRO A 313 -12.68 -1.66 -8.85
C PRO A 313 -11.75 -2.21 -7.76
N GLY A 314 -11.50 -3.52 -7.78
CA GLY A 314 -10.68 -4.18 -6.76
C GLY A 314 -9.47 -4.88 -7.34
N GLU A 315 -8.42 -4.97 -6.51
CA GLU A 315 -7.20 -5.71 -6.78
C GLU A 315 -6.87 -6.65 -5.63
N LEU A 316 -6.65 -7.93 -5.94
CA LEU A 316 -6.11 -8.92 -5.01
C LEU A 316 -4.60 -9.01 -5.22
N CYS A 317 -3.80 -8.64 -4.23
CA CYS A 317 -2.37 -8.89 -4.24
C CYS A 317 -1.99 -10.05 -3.30
N ILE A 318 -1.19 -11.01 -3.81
CA ILE A 318 -0.81 -12.22 -3.06
C ILE A 318 0.51 -12.78 -3.59
N PRO A 319 1.40 -13.33 -2.71
CA PRO A 319 2.62 -13.98 -3.16
C PRO A 319 2.38 -15.29 -3.91
N ILE A 320 3.22 -15.57 -4.93
CA ILE A 320 3.25 -16.85 -5.64
C ILE A 320 3.62 -18.02 -4.69
N GLY A 321 4.47 -17.77 -3.71
CA GLY A 321 4.76 -18.60 -2.54
C GLY A 321 4.00 -18.12 -1.32
N LYS A 322 4.72 -17.91 -0.20
CA LYS A 322 4.20 -17.39 1.07
C LYS A 322 4.82 -16.05 1.44
N LYS A 323 5.93 -15.65 0.80
CA LYS A 323 6.74 -14.48 1.14
C LYS A 323 6.67 -13.44 0.03
N TRP A 324 6.72 -12.16 0.43
CA TRP A 324 6.78 -11.05 -0.51
C TRP A 324 8.16 -10.93 -1.16
N PHE A 325 9.23 -10.99 -0.37
CA PHE A 325 10.60 -11.05 -0.87
C PHE A 325 11.06 -12.50 -1.06
N TYR A 326 12.00 -12.70 -1.97
CA TYR A 326 12.55 -14.02 -2.26
C TYR A 326 13.17 -14.68 -1.02
N VAL A 327 12.82 -15.93 -0.81
CA VAL A 327 13.43 -16.84 0.16
C VAL A 327 13.57 -18.20 -0.53
N GLU A 328 14.77 -18.76 -0.55
CA GLU A 328 15.07 -20.02 -1.27
C GLU A 328 14.14 -21.17 -0.82
N ALA A 329 13.79 -21.22 0.46
CA ALA A 329 12.90 -22.24 1.02
C ALA A 329 11.40 -21.93 0.85
N ASP A 330 11.03 -20.97 0.02
CA ASP A 330 9.64 -20.60 -0.25
C ASP A 330 9.24 -20.94 -1.70
N PRO A 331 8.91 -22.21 -2.01
CA PRO A 331 8.52 -22.61 -3.36
C PRO A 331 7.17 -21.99 -3.77
N PRO A 332 6.84 -21.98 -5.08
CA PRO A 332 5.53 -21.56 -5.53
C PRO A 332 4.43 -22.47 -4.94
N ARG A 333 3.26 -21.87 -4.74
CA ARG A 333 2.06 -22.64 -4.34
C ARG A 333 1.79 -23.75 -5.35
N PRO A 334 1.09 -24.85 -4.95
CA PRO A 334 0.61 -25.86 -5.87
C PRO A 334 -0.17 -25.26 -7.04
N ASP A 335 -0.04 -25.84 -8.23
CA ASP A 335 -0.68 -25.34 -9.46
C ASP A 335 -2.19 -25.17 -9.30
N GLN A 336 -2.86 -26.09 -8.58
CA GLN A 336 -4.29 -25.99 -8.33
C GLN A 336 -4.65 -24.79 -7.44
N ASP A 337 -3.80 -24.43 -6.47
CA ASP A 337 -4.02 -23.29 -5.60
C ASP A 337 -3.87 -21.97 -6.38
N LEU A 338 -2.83 -21.87 -7.23
CA LEU A 338 -2.62 -20.71 -8.10
C LEU A 338 -3.79 -20.53 -9.07
N LEU A 339 -4.26 -21.61 -9.69
CA LEU A 339 -5.43 -21.59 -10.57
C LEU A 339 -6.70 -21.15 -9.83
N ASN A 340 -6.92 -21.68 -8.63
CA ASN A 340 -8.06 -21.30 -7.79
C ASN A 340 -7.99 -19.81 -7.38
N ILE A 341 -6.81 -19.32 -6.99
CA ILE A 341 -6.60 -17.91 -6.66
C ILE A 341 -6.97 -17.03 -7.85
N TYR A 342 -6.43 -17.32 -9.03
CA TYR A 342 -6.73 -16.59 -10.25
C TYR A 342 -8.23 -16.62 -10.57
N ALA A 343 -8.81 -17.80 -10.65
CA ALA A 343 -10.22 -17.98 -11.02
C ALA A 343 -11.16 -17.29 -10.03
N GLN A 344 -10.89 -17.38 -8.71
CA GLN A 344 -11.72 -16.75 -7.69
C GLN A 344 -11.58 -15.22 -7.69
N ALA A 345 -10.38 -14.68 -7.86
CA ALA A 345 -10.18 -13.23 -7.98
C ALA A 345 -11.00 -12.68 -9.14
N ARG A 346 -10.88 -13.27 -10.33
CA ARG A 346 -11.61 -12.85 -11.52
C ARG A 346 -13.12 -13.03 -11.39
N LYS A 347 -13.57 -14.19 -10.90
CA LYS A 347 -14.99 -14.46 -10.66
C LYS A 347 -15.62 -13.44 -9.70
N ARG A 348 -14.87 -12.99 -8.70
CA ARG A 348 -15.33 -12.01 -7.70
C ARG A 348 -15.14 -10.57 -8.14
N GLY A 349 -14.67 -10.32 -9.36
CA GLY A 349 -14.59 -8.99 -9.98
C GLY A 349 -13.33 -8.20 -9.63
N ALA A 350 -12.27 -8.84 -9.13
CA ALA A 350 -10.99 -8.21 -8.86
C ALA A 350 -9.93 -8.56 -9.90
N ASN A 351 -8.97 -7.68 -10.11
CA ASN A 351 -7.72 -8.02 -10.77
C ASN A 351 -6.85 -8.87 -9.84
N LEU A 352 -6.07 -9.78 -10.38
CA LEU A 352 -5.03 -10.50 -9.65
C LEU A 352 -3.68 -9.85 -9.89
N LEU A 353 -3.05 -9.35 -8.84
CA LEU A 353 -1.66 -8.89 -8.81
C LEU A 353 -0.81 -9.94 -8.08
N LEU A 354 -0.24 -10.89 -8.84
CA LEU A 354 0.53 -12.01 -8.29
C LEU A 354 1.97 -11.58 -8.06
N ASN A 355 2.44 -11.65 -6.81
CA ASN A 355 3.81 -11.27 -6.48
C ASN A 355 4.79 -12.38 -6.80
N VAL A 356 5.83 -12.04 -7.58
CA VAL A 356 6.88 -12.95 -8.05
C VAL A 356 8.24 -12.29 -7.77
N PRO A 357 8.86 -12.58 -6.62
CA PRO A 357 10.10 -11.90 -6.23
C PRO A 357 11.32 -12.45 -6.96
N PRO A 358 12.19 -11.59 -7.52
CA PRO A 358 13.52 -11.98 -7.98
C PRO A 358 14.43 -12.36 -6.80
N ASN A 359 15.36 -13.27 -7.05
CA ASN A 359 16.38 -13.72 -6.09
C ASN A 359 17.50 -12.67 -5.90
N GLU A 360 18.47 -12.96 -5.03
CA GLU A 360 19.61 -12.08 -4.72
C GLU A 360 20.52 -11.80 -5.91
N HIS A 361 20.47 -12.65 -6.94
CA HIS A 361 21.18 -12.42 -8.21
C HIS A 361 20.47 -11.42 -9.12
N GLY A 362 19.20 -11.09 -8.83
CA GLY A 362 18.36 -10.21 -9.64
C GLY A 362 17.61 -10.93 -10.76
N LEU A 363 17.30 -12.21 -10.59
CA LEU A 363 16.59 -13.05 -11.55
C LEU A 363 15.33 -13.67 -10.92
N ILE A 364 14.23 -13.71 -11.64
CA ILE A 364 13.11 -14.60 -11.30
C ILE A 364 13.56 -16.02 -11.55
N SER A 365 13.41 -16.90 -10.55
CA SER A 365 13.88 -18.29 -10.62
C SER A 365 13.14 -19.12 -11.67
N ASP A 366 13.82 -20.14 -12.20
CA ASP A 366 13.23 -21.10 -13.16
C ASP A 366 11.97 -21.79 -12.59
N GLU A 367 11.95 -22.02 -11.28
CA GLU A 367 10.82 -22.65 -10.61
C GLU A 367 9.58 -21.77 -10.66
N PHE A 368 9.72 -20.46 -10.34
CA PHE A 368 8.64 -19.50 -10.45
C PHE A 368 8.19 -19.32 -11.90
N GLN A 369 9.14 -19.20 -12.83
CA GLN A 369 8.82 -19.11 -14.25
C GLN A 369 7.99 -20.32 -14.73
N LYS A 370 8.40 -21.53 -14.39
CA LYS A 370 7.66 -22.77 -14.76
C LYS A 370 6.25 -22.78 -14.16
N ALA A 371 6.10 -22.37 -12.90
CA ALA A 371 4.79 -22.28 -12.25
C ALA A 371 3.86 -21.30 -12.95
N LEU A 372 4.39 -20.13 -13.35
CA LEU A 372 3.63 -19.12 -14.10
C LEU A 372 3.19 -19.64 -15.49
N MET A 373 4.06 -20.35 -16.19
CA MET A 373 3.71 -20.94 -17.51
C MET A 373 2.62 -22.02 -17.38
N ARG A 374 2.67 -22.85 -16.32
CA ARG A 374 1.60 -23.82 -16.03
C ARG A 374 0.29 -23.10 -15.66
N LEU A 375 0.36 -22.03 -14.84
CA LEU A 375 -0.83 -21.24 -14.53
C LEU A 375 -1.45 -20.66 -15.79
N ARG A 376 -0.64 -20.05 -16.68
CA ARG A 376 -1.11 -19.54 -17.97
C ARG A 376 -1.84 -20.62 -18.78
N GLN A 377 -1.23 -21.81 -18.90
CA GLN A 377 -1.83 -22.92 -19.65
C GLN A 377 -3.15 -23.38 -19.02
N ASN A 378 -3.18 -23.56 -17.69
CA ASN A 378 -4.34 -24.07 -16.97
C ASN A 378 -5.50 -23.05 -16.95
N ALA A 379 -5.19 -21.77 -16.92
CA ALA A 379 -6.17 -20.66 -16.93
C ALA A 379 -6.53 -20.18 -18.35
N GLN A 380 -5.88 -20.72 -19.39
CA GLN A 380 -6.10 -20.36 -20.81
C GLN A 380 -5.88 -18.86 -21.10
N LEU A 381 -4.78 -18.29 -20.60
CA LEU A 381 -4.42 -16.86 -20.68
C LEU A 381 -3.58 -16.52 -21.93
#